data_d81d74d9f1372a7acd8ed919bea043fa
#
_entry.id   d81d74d9f1372a7acd8ed919bea043fa
#
_cell.length_a   1.000
_cell.length_b   1.000
_cell.length_c   1.000
_cell.angle_alpha   90.00
_cell.angle_beta   90.00
_cell.angle_gamma   90.00
#
_symmetry.space_group_name_H-M   'P 1'
#
loop_
_entity.id
_entity.type
_entity.pdbx_description
1 polymer ?
#
loop_
_entity_poly.entity_id
_entity_poly.type
_entity_poly.pdbx_seq_one_letter_code
_entity_poly.pdbx_strand_id
1 'polypeptide(L)'
;MKYRNLGQTGERVSIIGVGGFHLRKPADPQLAIRIVRTALDNGINFLDNSWDYGEGESERRMGMALRDGYREKAFLMTKIDGRTAASAAEQLDQSLERLQTDHVDLLQFHEVIRMEEPERIFAPGGALEAVLRAREQGKIRHIGFTGHKSPEIHKHMLEVADQHNFRFDTLQMPLNVMDAHYHSFERIVLPIATQKQMGVLGMKPMGDPFILDSHTVSARECLRYAMSLPVSVTITGIDSVAILQQALEVADNFEPLTPQERAALLARTAQAAENGESERYKVSQHFDSTALHPEWLG
;
A
#
# COMPACT_ATOMS: atom_id res chain seq x y z
N MET A 1 -8.12 -17.48 7.98
CA MET A 1 -7.75 -16.35 7.06
C MET A 1 -8.34 -16.57 5.67
N LYS A 2 -8.98 -15.57 5.09
CA LYS A 2 -9.49 -15.59 3.71
C LYS A 2 -8.43 -15.04 2.73
N TYR A 3 -8.43 -15.54 1.46
CA TYR A 3 -7.47 -15.14 0.43
C TYR A 3 -8.17 -14.71 -0.85
N ARG A 4 -7.56 -13.77 -1.59
CA ARG A 4 -8.03 -13.28 -2.88
C ARG A 4 -6.92 -13.33 -3.94
N ASN A 5 -7.31 -13.35 -5.20
CA ASN A 5 -6.34 -13.22 -6.29
C ASN A 5 -5.79 -11.79 -6.32
N LEU A 6 -4.49 -11.65 -6.57
CA LEU A 6 -3.84 -10.35 -6.80
C LEU A 6 -3.96 -9.99 -8.29
N GLY A 7 -5.13 -9.48 -8.68
CA GLY A 7 -5.40 -9.21 -10.10
C GLY A 7 -5.22 -10.44 -10.98
N GLN A 8 -4.42 -10.29 -12.05
CA GLN A 8 -4.08 -11.36 -13.00
C GLN A 8 -2.66 -11.91 -12.79
N THR A 9 -2.01 -11.63 -11.68
CA THR A 9 -0.62 -12.07 -11.41
C THR A 9 -0.47 -13.57 -11.21
N GLY A 10 -1.56 -14.28 -10.94
CA GLY A 10 -1.54 -15.67 -10.51
C GLY A 10 -1.32 -15.88 -9.01
N GLU A 11 -0.99 -14.81 -8.29
CA GLU A 11 -0.75 -14.83 -6.84
C GLU A 11 -2.04 -14.78 -6.03
N ARG A 12 -2.03 -15.45 -4.88
CA ARG A 12 -3.11 -15.38 -3.88
C ARG A 12 -2.60 -14.77 -2.60
N VAL A 13 -3.24 -13.68 -2.19
CA VAL A 13 -2.86 -12.91 -1.01
C VAL A 13 -3.97 -12.90 0.04
N SER A 14 -3.60 -12.80 1.32
CA SER A 14 -4.55 -12.63 2.42
C SER A 14 -5.35 -11.34 2.23
N ILE A 15 -6.64 -11.35 2.61
CA ILE A 15 -7.52 -10.17 2.45
C ILE A 15 -7.08 -8.96 3.28
N ILE A 16 -6.17 -9.18 4.25
CA ILE A 16 -5.53 -8.15 5.07
C ILE A 16 -4.01 -8.33 5.00
N GLY A 17 -3.28 -7.23 4.98
CA GLY A 17 -1.82 -7.18 4.93
C GLY A 17 -1.22 -6.32 6.04
N VAL A 18 0.03 -6.59 6.40
CA VAL A 18 0.79 -5.80 7.38
C VAL A 18 1.44 -4.61 6.70
N GLY A 19 1.08 -3.39 7.13
CA GLY A 19 1.69 -2.14 6.67
C GLY A 19 2.98 -1.82 7.43
N GLY A 20 4.10 -1.76 6.71
CA GLY A 20 5.44 -1.53 7.25
C GLY A 20 5.64 -0.16 7.90
N PHE A 21 4.92 0.87 7.46
CA PHE A 21 5.07 2.22 8.03
C PHE A 21 4.98 2.23 9.56
N HIS A 22 4.14 1.39 10.15
CA HIS A 22 3.95 1.30 11.59
C HIS A 22 5.00 0.42 12.30
N LEU A 23 5.70 -0.47 11.59
CA LEU A 23 6.73 -1.34 12.17
C LEU A 23 7.94 -0.58 12.73
N ARG A 24 8.16 0.68 12.29
CA ARG A 24 9.18 1.56 12.84
C ARG A 24 8.82 2.18 14.19
N LYS A 25 7.51 2.24 14.55
CA LYS A 25 7.01 2.92 15.76
C LYS A 25 7.39 2.22 17.08
N PRO A 26 7.35 0.89 17.22
CA PRO A 26 7.76 0.24 18.46
C PRO A 26 9.20 0.61 18.86
N ALA A 27 9.39 1.01 20.12
CA ALA A 27 10.73 1.31 20.65
C ALA A 27 11.62 0.05 20.70
N ASP A 28 11.01 -1.12 20.98
CA ASP A 28 11.66 -2.42 20.92
C ASP A 28 11.51 -3.04 19.52
N PRO A 29 12.61 -3.17 18.73
CA PRO A 29 12.56 -3.84 17.43
C PRO A 29 12.02 -5.27 17.48
N GLN A 30 12.22 -5.97 18.60
CA GLN A 30 11.73 -7.33 18.77
C GLN A 30 10.19 -7.40 18.77
N LEU A 31 9.51 -6.31 19.15
CA LEU A 31 8.05 -6.26 19.04
C LEU A 31 7.61 -6.25 17.57
N ALA A 32 8.28 -5.49 16.70
CA ALA A 32 8.00 -5.48 15.27
C ALA A 32 8.23 -6.87 14.64
N ILE A 33 9.34 -7.53 14.99
CA ILE A 33 9.64 -8.90 14.54
C ILE A 33 8.54 -9.87 14.98
N ARG A 34 8.12 -9.81 16.26
CA ARG A 34 7.01 -10.65 16.76
C ARG A 34 5.71 -10.39 16.03
N ILE A 35 5.37 -9.13 15.75
CA ILE A 35 4.16 -8.76 14.98
C ILE A 35 4.18 -9.43 13.61
N VAL A 36 5.27 -9.29 12.84
CA VAL A 36 5.38 -9.85 11.49
C VAL A 36 5.30 -11.38 11.53
N ARG A 37 6.09 -12.05 12.41
CA ARG A 37 6.06 -13.51 12.52
C ARG A 37 4.71 -14.04 12.97
N THR A 38 4.08 -13.40 13.97
CA THR A 38 2.74 -13.78 14.43
C THR A 38 1.71 -13.59 13.30
N ALA A 39 1.81 -12.53 12.50
CA ALA A 39 0.93 -12.32 11.35
C ALA A 39 1.05 -13.46 10.33
N LEU A 40 2.28 -13.81 9.95
CA LEU A 40 2.57 -14.92 9.01
C LEU A 40 2.07 -16.27 9.56
N ASP A 41 2.32 -16.56 10.83
CA ASP A 41 1.88 -17.81 11.47
C ASP A 41 0.34 -17.93 11.59
N ASN A 42 -0.37 -16.79 11.52
CA ASN A 42 -1.84 -16.73 11.48
C ASN A 42 -2.40 -16.54 10.06
N GLY A 43 -1.56 -16.73 9.02
CA GLY A 43 -1.98 -16.78 7.62
C GLY A 43 -2.09 -15.43 6.92
N ILE A 44 -1.67 -14.32 7.52
CA ILE A 44 -1.40 -13.09 6.76
C ILE A 44 -0.13 -13.34 5.97
N ASN A 45 -0.21 -13.33 4.64
CA ASN A 45 0.96 -13.52 3.80
C ASN A 45 1.42 -12.23 3.08
N PHE A 46 0.65 -11.13 3.11
CA PHE A 46 0.99 -9.90 2.42
C PHE A 46 1.70 -8.91 3.35
N LEU A 47 2.93 -8.57 3.00
CA LEU A 47 3.78 -7.64 3.76
C LEU A 47 4.15 -6.44 2.88
N ASP A 48 3.71 -5.26 3.29
CA ASP A 48 3.95 -3.98 2.63
C ASP A 48 5.10 -3.23 3.32
N ASN A 49 6.07 -2.75 2.55
CA ASN A 49 7.13 -1.87 3.04
C ASN A 49 7.43 -0.75 2.05
N SER A 50 8.42 0.09 2.36
CA SER A 50 8.95 1.13 1.48
C SER A 50 10.38 1.50 1.88
N TRP A 51 11.19 1.87 0.91
CA TRP A 51 12.57 2.30 1.06
C TRP A 51 12.72 3.46 2.06
N ASP A 52 11.78 4.41 2.08
CA ASP A 52 11.81 5.62 2.91
C ASP A 52 11.31 5.42 4.34
N TYR A 53 10.57 4.35 4.65
CA TYR A 53 9.92 4.19 5.95
C TYR A 53 10.92 4.15 7.12
N GLY A 54 11.02 5.32 7.82
CA GLY A 54 11.94 5.51 8.94
C GLY A 54 13.40 5.34 8.52
N GLU A 55 13.78 5.93 7.37
CA GLU A 55 15.14 5.84 6.83
C GLU A 55 15.61 4.38 6.65
N GLY A 56 14.68 3.53 6.23
CA GLY A 56 14.91 2.10 6.02
C GLY A 56 14.81 1.22 7.26
N GLU A 57 14.51 1.78 8.44
CA GLU A 57 14.38 0.99 9.67
C GLU A 57 13.25 -0.04 9.59
N SER A 58 12.14 0.31 8.92
CA SER A 58 11.05 -0.65 8.70
C SER A 58 11.49 -1.85 7.88
N GLU A 59 12.26 -1.63 6.80
CA GLU A 59 12.81 -2.72 5.98
C GLU A 59 13.80 -3.60 6.77
N ARG A 60 14.69 -3.00 7.59
CA ARG A 60 15.62 -3.76 8.44
C ARG A 60 14.88 -4.66 9.43
N ARG A 61 13.83 -4.15 10.10
CA ARG A 61 13.01 -4.95 11.03
C ARG A 61 12.26 -6.06 10.32
N MET A 62 11.72 -5.77 9.13
CA MET A 62 11.04 -6.78 8.32
C MET A 62 12.03 -7.85 7.83
N GLY A 63 13.22 -7.47 7.37
CA GLY A 63 14.28 -8.42 6.99
C GLY A 63 14.67 -9.35 8.13
N MET A 64 14.84 -8.82 9.35
CA MET A 64 15.08 -9.65 10.54
C MET A 64 13.92 -10.60 10.84
N ALA A 65 12.68 -10.17 10.64
CA ALA A 65 11.50 -11.01 10.87
C ALA A 65 11.40 -12.15 9.85
N LEU A 66 11.88 -11.93 8.63
CA LEU A 66 11.80 -12.90 7.52
C LEU A 66 12.89 -13.98 7.53
N ARG A 67 13.83 -13.92 8.46
CA ARG A 67 14.81 -15.01 8.65
C ARG A 67 14.15 -16.32 9.07
N ASP A 68 14.91 -17.39 9.12
CA ASP A 68 14.50 -18.68 9.67
C ASP A 68 13.31 -19.31 8.94
N GLY A 69 13.22 -19.17 7.61
CA GLY A 69 12.18 -19.76 6.77
C GLY A 69 10.86 -18.96 6.75
N TYR A 70 10.85 -17.72 7.23
CA TYR A 70 9.65 -16.88 7.17
C TYR A 70 9.48 -16.17 5.81
N ARG A 71 10.60 -15.94 5.05
CA ARG A 71 10.53 -15.32 3.72
C ARG A 71 9.62 -16.09 2.76
N GLU A 72 9.68 -17.40 2.80
CA GLU A 72 8.91 -18.31 1.93
C GLU A 72 7.40 -18.28 2.21
N LYS A 73 6.99 -17.81 3.40
CA LYS A 73 5.58 -17.64 3.75
C LYS A 73 5.01 -16.31 3.27
N ALA A 74 5.86 -15.36 2.85
CA ALA A 74 5.48 -13.98 2.60
C ALA A 74 5.41 -13.66 1.11
N PHE A 75 4.34 -12.97 0.70
CA PHE A 75 4.34 -12.11 -0.47
C PHE A 75 4.86 -10.75 -0.02
N LEU A 76 6.12 -10.46 -0.37
CA LEU A 76 6.85 -9.30 0.10
C LEU A 76 6.84 -8.19 -0.95
N MET A 77 6.43 -6.99 -0.55
CA MET A 77 6.57 -5.81 -1.40
C MET A 77 7.37 -4.71 -0.73
N THR A 78 8.03 -3.91 -1.57
CA THR A 78 8.59 -2.62 -1.18
C THR A 78 8.31 -1.56 -2.25
N LYS A 79 8.73 -0.32 -2.00
CA LYS A 79 8.49 0.82 -2.88
C LYS A 79 9.75 1.66 -2.98
N ILE A 80 9.90 2.36 -4.10
CA ILE A 80 11.00 3.28 -4.38
C ILE A 80 10.47 4.67 -4.74
N ASP A 81 11.18 5.70 -4.32
CA ASP A 81 10.85 7.11 -4.59
C ASP A 81 11.57 7.65 -5.83
N GLY A 82 12.65 7.01 -6.27
CA GLY A 82 13.44 7.43 -7.41
C GLY A 82 12.61 7.52 -8.70
N ARG A 83 12.82 8.61 -9.46
CA ARG A 83 12.18 8.86 -10.77
C ARG A 83 13.16 8.71 -11.92
N THR A 84 14.48 8.67 -11.64
CA THR A 84 15.50 8.35 -12.62
C THR A 84 15.89 6.86 -12.54
N ALA A 85 16.45 6.32 -13.61
CA ALA A 85 16.92 4.93 -13.63
C ALA A 85 18.04 4.69 -12.59
N ALA A 86 18.87 5.69 -12.33
CA ALA A 86 19.97 5.59 -11.37
C ALA A 86 19.42 5.54 -9.92
N SER A 87 18.58 6.50 -9.52
CA SER A 87 18.02 6.55 -8.17
C SER A 87 17.12 5.35 -7.89
N ALA A 88 16.32 4.91 -8.87
CA ALA A 88 15.46 3.74 -8.72
C ALA A 88 16.27 2.44 -8.50
N ALA A 89 17.36 2.25 -9.24
CA ALA A 89 18.22 1.08 -9.08
C ALA A 89 18.92 1.07 -7.71
N GLU A 90 19.47 2.22 -7.31
CA GLU A 90 20.16 2.37 -6.02
C GLU A 90 19.20 2.09 -4.84
N GLN A 91 18.00 2.68 -4.86
CA GLN A 91 17.01 2.48 -3.80
C GLN A 91 16.52 1.04 -3.73
N LEU A 92 16.34 0.36 -4.88
CA LEU A 92 16.00 -1.06 -4.88
C LEU A 92 17.11 -1.93 -4.28
N ASP A 93 18.37 -1.68 -4.65
CA ASP A 93 19.49 -2.46 -4.12
C ASP A 93 19.63 -2.24 -2.60
N GLN A 94 19.47 -1.02 -2.11
CA GLN A 94 19.42 -0.72 -0.68
C GLN A 94 18.25 -1.42 0.02
N SER A 95 17.06 -1.47 -0.60
CA SER A 95 15.90 -2.19 -0.07
C SER A 95 16.16 -3.68 0.07
N LEU A 96 16.74 -4.32 -0.95
CA LEU A 96 17.09 -5.75 -0.91
C LEU A 96 18.10 -6.06 0.19
N GLU A 97 19.13 -5.21 0.36
CA GLU A 97 20.10 -5.33 1.45
C GLU A 97 19.42 -5.26 2.83
N ARG A 98 18.58 -4.24 3.06
CA ARG A 98 17.87 -4.03 4.33
C ARG A 98 16.88 -5.15 4.63
N LEU A 99 16.16 -5.63 3.62
CA LEU A 99 15.21 -6.75 3.69
C LEU A 99 15.91 -8.12 3.78
N GLN A 100 17.22 -8.18 3.55
CA GLN A 100 18.05 -9.40 3.60
C GLN A 100 17.53 -10.50 2.67
N THR A 101 17.15 -10.12 1.47
CA THR A 101 16.62 -11.01 0.42
C THR A 101 17.22 -10.63 -0.93
N ASP A 102 17.28 -11.58 -1.85
CA ASP A 102 17.70 -11.36 -3.23
C ASP A 102 16.59 -10.86 -4.14
N HIS A 103 15.33 -10.94 -3.70
CA HIS A 103 14.19 -10.48 -4.47
C HIS A 103 13.00 -10.05 -3.59
N VAL A 104 12.14 -9.20 -4.15
CA VAL A 104 10.78 -8.92 -3.66
C VAL A 104 9.75 -9.39 -4.68
N ASP A 105 8.56 -9.74 -4.20
CA ASP A 105 7.47 -10.20 -5.08
C ASP A 105 6.84 -9.03 -5.85
N LEU A 106 6.76 -7.84 -5.24
CA LEU A 106 6.20 -6.64 -5.86
C LEU A 106 7.04 -5.41 -5.55
N LEU A 107 7.41 -4.65 -6.57
CA LEU A 107 8.00 -3.33 -6.45
C LEU A 107 7.01 -2.27 -6.92
N GLN A 108 6.84 -1.18 -6.16
CA GLN A 108 5.99 -0.07 -6.56
C GLN A 108 6.77 1.24 -6.67
N PHE A 109 6.40 2.09 -7.65
CA PHE A 109 6.73 3.51 -7.62
C PHE A 109 5.95 4.16 -6.49
N HIS A 110 6.67 4.71 -5.52
CA HIS A 110 6.10 5.28 -4.30
C HIS A 110 5.69 6.73 -4.50
N GLU A 111 4.68 7.17 -3.77
CA GLU A 111 4.27 8.58 -3.69
C GLU A 111 4.20 9.31 -5.04
N VAL A 112 3.54 8.71 -6.04
CA VAL A 112 3.20 9.43 -7.27
C VAL A 112 2.13 10.46 -6.92
N ILE A 113 2.58 11.66 -6.55
CA ILE A 113 1.76 12.73 -5.93
C ILE A 113 1.73 14.02 -6.75
N ARG A 114 2.44 14.07 -7.89
CA ARG A 114 2.47 15.22 -8.81
C ARG A 114 2.15 14.76 -10.23
N MET A 115 1.55 15.66 -11.02
CA MET A 115 1.09 15.33 -12.36
C MET A 115 2.24 15.06 -13.34
N GLU A 116 3.44 15.59 -13.10
CA GLU A 116 4.61 15.41 -13.97
C GLU A 116 5.40 14.12 -13.68
N GLU A 117 5.11 13.42 -12.57
CA GLU A 117 5.87 12.24 -12.17
C GLU A 117 5.63 11.03 -13.08
N PRO A 118 4.41 10.77 -13.59
CA PRO A 118 4.18 9.71 -14.56
C PRO A 118 5.11 9.83 -15.79
N GLU A 119 5.20 11.00 -16.40
CA GLU A 119 6.07 11.22 -17.57
C GLU A 119 7.55 11.03 -17.22
N ARG A 120 7.99 11.47 -16.03
CA ARG A 120 9.39 11.26 -15.60
C ARG A 120 9.72 9.78 -15.44
N ILE A 121 8.80 9.00 -14.89
CA ILE A 121 8.97 7.54 -14.70
C ILE A 121 9.13 6.83 -16.03
N PHE A 122 8.37 7.25 -17.07
CA PHE A 122 8.35 6.62 -18.39
C PHE A 122 9.33 7.25 -19.40
N ALA A 123 9.97 8.38 -19.08
CA ALA A 123 10.94 9.03 -19.95
C ALA A 123 12.19 8.17 -20.21
N PRO A 124 12.94 8.42 -21.30
CA PRO A 124 14.26 7.84 -21.48
C PRO A 124 15.17 8.16 -20.27
N GLY A 125 15.80 7.14 -19.69
CA GLY A 125 16.55 7.25 -18.44
C GLY A 125 15.69 7.34 -17.18
N GLY A 126 14.37 7.19 -17.30
CA GLY A 126 13.42 7.19 -16.20
C GLY A 126 13.43 5.88 -15.40
N ALA A 127 12.77 5.92 -14.25
CA ALA A 127 12.79 4.83 -13.28
C ALA A 127 12.26 3.50 -13.84
N LEU A 128 11.32 3.52 -14.80
CA LEU A 128 10.77 2.30 -15.40
C LEU A 128 11.86 1.44 -16.06
N GLU A 129 12.88 2.06 -16.69
CA GLU A 129 13.97 1.30 -17.31
C GLU A 129 14.75 0.46 -16.29
N ALA A 130 15.04 1.01 -15.10
CA ALA A 130 15.72 0.27 -14.04
C ALA A 130 14.84 -0.84 -13.48
N VAL A 131 13.55 -0.56 -13.30
CA VAL A 131 12.57 -1.53 -12.77
C VAL A 131 12.38 -2.70 -13.75
N LEU A 132 12.33 -2.45 -15.05
CA LEU A 132 12.27 -3.52 -16.07
C LEU A 132 13.53 -4.38 -16.06
N ARG A 133 14.72 -3.78 -15.98
CA ARG A 133 15.99 -4.52 -15.84
C ARG A 133 16.02 -5.36 -14.56
N ALA A 134 15.53 -4.82 -13.44
CA ALA A 134 15.45 -5.55 -12.18
C ALA A 134 14.53 -6.77 -12.29
N ARG A 135 13.42 -6.66 -13.03
CA ARG A 135 12.52 -7.80 -13.32
C ARG A 135 13.20 -8.86 -14.17
N GLU A 136 13.92 -8.48 -15.21
CA GLU A 136 14.71 -9.41 -16.05
C GLU A 136 15.80 -10.13 -15.25
N GLN A 137 16.38 -9.46 -14.24
CA GLN A 137 17.38 -10.02 -13.33
C GLN A 137 16.77 -10.88 -12.22
N GLY A 138 15.45 -10.99 -12.12
CA GLY A 138 14.76 -11.75 -11.08
C GLY A 138 14.74 -11.07 -9.70
N LYS A 139 15.18 -9.81 -9.59
CA LYS A 139 15.11 -9.04 -8.33
C LYS A 139 13.70 -8.65 -7.93
N ILE A 140 12.79 -8.58 -8.90
CA ILE A 140 11.35 -8.31 -8.68
C ILE A 140 10.51 -9.19 -9.60
N ARG A 141 9.27 -9.49 -9.21
CA ARG A 141 8.35 -10.29 -10.02
C ARG A 141 7.26 -9.43 -10.65
N HIS A 142 6.64 -8.57 -9.86
CA HIS A 142 5.52 -7.71 -10.26
C HIS A 142 5.85 -6.23 -10.08
N ILE A 143 5.18 -5.39 -10.87
CA ILE A 143 5.39 -3.93 -10.87
C ILE A 143 4.05 -3.24 -10.61
N GLY A 144 4.07 -2.27 -9.71
CA GLY A 144 2.92 -1.43 -9.40
C GLY A 144 3.29 0.02 -9.12
N PHE A 145 2.32 0.78 -8.71
CA PHE A 145 2.52 2.15 -8.24
C PHE A 145 1.56 2.51 -7.12
N THR A 146 1.90 3.56 -6.39
CA THR A 146 1.07 4.10 -5.31
C THR A 146 1.20 5.61 -5.22
N GLY A 147 0.18 6.22 -4.67
CA GLY A 147 0.09 7.62 -4.29
C GLY A 147 -1.13 7.80 -3.41
N HIS A 148 -1.28 8.98 -2.87
CA HIS A 148 -2.37 9.24 -1.92
C HIS A 148 -2.98 10.64 -2.05
N LYS A 149 -2.38 11.49 -2.89
CA LYS A 149 -2.74 12.91 -2.97
C LYS A 149 -4.05 13.13 -3.75
N SER A 150 -4.14 12.58 -4.95
CA SER A 150 -5.25 12.83 -5.87
C SER A 150 -5.54 11.61 -6.75
N PRO A 151 -6.82 11.23 -6.91
CA PRO A 151 -7.22 10.19 -7.84
C PRO A 151 -6.93 10.55 -9.30
N GLU A 152 -6.88 11.85 -9.65
CA GLU A 152 -6.56 12.32 -11.00
C GLU A 152 -5.12 11.96 -11.39
N ILE A 153 -4.18 12.03 -10.43
CA ILE A 153 -2.78 11.63 -10.67
C ILE A 153 -2.70 10.13 -10.95
N HIS A 154 -3.44 9.31 -10.20
CA HIS A 154 -3.52 7.87 -10.46
C HIS A 154 -4.10 7.56 -11.84
N LYS A 155 -5.18 8.26 -12.20
CA LYS A 155 -5.78 8.13 -13.53
C LYS A 155 -4.77 8.51 -14.62
N HIS A 156 -4.06 9.62 -14.44
CA HIS A 156 -3.01 10.06 -15.35
C HIS A 156 -1.86 9.05 -15.48
N MET A 157 -1.41 8.47 -14.38
CA MET A 157 -0.41 7.40 -14.40
C MET A 157 -0.85 6.20 -15.26
N LEU A 158 -2.12 5.81 -15.18
CA LEU A 158 -2.67 4.75 -16.02
C LEU A 158 -2.76 5.15 -17.50
N GLU A 159 -3.10 6.41 -17.80
CA GLU A 159 -3.14 6.95 -19.16
C GLU A 159 -1.75 6.99 -19.79
N VAL A 160 -0.73 7.43 -19.06
CA VAL A 160 0.68 7.42 -19.52
C VAL A 160 1.16 5.98 -19.73
N ALA A 161 0.84 5.07 -18.84
CA ALA A 161 1.18 3.65 -19.02
C ALA A 161 0.57 3.08 -20.31
N ASP A 162 -0.71 3.36 -20.59
CA ASP A 162 -1.40 2.93 -21.81
C ASP A 162 -0.72 3.52 -23.07
N GLN A 163 -0.28 4.79 -23.05
CA GLN A 163 0.46 5.42 -24.17
C GLN A 163 1.79 4.74 -24.47
N HIS A 164 2.43 4.19 -23.43
CA HIS A 164 3.69 3.44 -23.54
C HIS A 164 3.49 1.93 -23.75
N ASN A 165 2.24 1.46 -23.98
CA ASN A 165 1.89 0.03 -24.06
C ASN A 165 2.38 -0.77 -22.84
N PHE A 166 2.40 -0.15 -21.68
CA PHE A 166 2.80 -0.75 -20.41
C PHE A 166 1.59 -1.02 -19.54
N ARG A 167 1.63 -2.14 -18.81
CA ARG A 167 0.58 -2.50 -17.86
C ARG A 167 1.18 -2.76 -16.50
N PHE A 168 0.71 -2.03 -15.50
CA PHE A 168 0.99 -2.34 -14.11
C PHE A 168 0.22 -3.58 -13.65
N ASP A 169 0.87 -4.43 -12.86
CA ASP A 169 0.24 -5.60 -12.24
C ASP A 169 -0.70 -5.18 -11.10
N THR A 170 -0.27 -4.15 -10.33
CA THR A 170 -1.01 -3.66 -9.16
C THR A 170 -1.05 -2.15 -9.10
N LEU A 171 -2.02 -1.64 -8.36
CA LEU A 171 -2.00 -0.26 -7.86
C LEU A 171 -2.43 -0.23 -6.39
N GLN A 172 -1.84 0.70 -5.64
CA GLN A 172 -2.16 0.93 -4.24
C GLN A 172 -2.67 2.36 -4.04
N MET A 173 -3.79 2.49 -3.33
CA MET A 173 -4.44 3.78 -3.10
C MET A 173 -5.20 3.79 -1.78
N PRO A 174 -5.46 4.97 -1.19
CA PRO A 174 -6.35 5.09 -0.05
C PRO A 174 -7.74 4.58 -0.40
N LEU A 175 -8.25 3.65 0.40
CA LEU A 175 -9.61 3.14 0.28
C LEU A 175 -10.17 2.97 1.69
N ASN A 176 -11.07 3.87 2.07
CA ASN A 176 -11.65 3.92 3.40
C ASN A 176 -13.04 4.57 3.36
N VAL A 177 -13.71 4.60 4.49
CA VAL A 177 -15.09 5.08 4.59
C VAL A 177 -15.23 6.58 4.33
N MET A 178 -14.16 7.39 4.52
CA MET A 178 -14.16 8.83 4.23
C MET A 178 -13.86 9.12 2.76
N ASP A 179 -13.02 8.30 2.12
CA ASP A 179 -12.66 8.44 0.71
C ASP A 179 -13.89 8.49 -0.22
N ALA A 180 -14.94 7.77 0.13
CA ALA A 180 -16.18 7.77 -0.62
C ALA A 180 -16.82 9.17 -0.79
N HIS A 181 -16.44 10.16 0.01
CA HIS A 181 -17.06 11.48 0.06
C HIS A 181 -16.21 12.59 -0.57
N TYR A 182 -14.88 12.51 -0.49
CA TYR A 182 -14.00 13.61 -0.85
C TYR A 182 -12.84 13.15 -1.75
N HIS A 183 -12.71 13.75 -2.96
CA HIS A 183 -11.67 13.38 -3.95
C HIS A 183 -11.42 11.87 -4.00
N SER A 184 -12.46 11.12 -4.37
CA SER A 184 -12.60 9.69 -4.11
C SER A 184 -11.82 8.82 -5.08
N PHE A 185 -10.83 8.11 -4.58
CA PHE A 185 -10.15 7.01 -5.29
C PHE A 185 -11.13 5.86 -5.58
N GLU A 186 -12.06 5.58 -4.66
CA GLU A 186 -13.08 4.55 -4.83
C GLU A 186 -13.99 4.84 -6.04
N ARG A 187 -14.36 6.11 -6.27
CA ARG A 187 -15.27 6.48 -7.36
C ARG A 187 -14.56 6.67 -8.69
N ILE A 188 -13.31 7.13 -8.68
CA ILE A 188 -12.58 7.54 -9.90
C ILE A 188 -11.63 6.45 -10.37
N VAL A 189 -10.80 5.89 -9.49
CA VAL A 189 -9.71 4.98 -9.87
C VAL A 189 -10.10 3.51 -9.76
N LEU A 190 -10.83 3.14 -8.70
CA LEU A 190 -11.18 1.74 -8.44
C LEU A 190 -11.96 1.08 -9.59
N PRO A 191 -12.93 1.74 -10.27
CA PRO A 191 -13.60 1.17 -11.42
C PRO A 191 -12.64 0.90 -12.60
N ILE A 192 -11.67 1.80 -12.85
CA ILE A 192 -10.67 1.64 -13.91
C ILE A 192 -9.75 0.44 -13.60
N ALA A 193 -9.26 0.36 -12.37
CA ALA A 193 -8.43 -0.75 -11.92
C ALA A 193 -9.13 -2.10 -12.02
N THR A 194 -10.41 -2.14 -11.64
CA THR A 194 -11.26 -3.33 -11.72
C THR A 194 -11.48 -3.75 -13.18
N GLN A 195 -11.79 -2.79 -14.06
CA GLN A 195 -11.95 -3.06 -15.49
C GLN A 195 -10.66 -3.58 -16.12
N LYS A 196 -9.52 -3.03 -15.73
CA LYS A 196 -8.19 -3.49 -16.15
C LYS A 196 -7.75 -4.78 -15.44
N GLN A 197 -8.53 -5.32 -14.52
CA GLN A 197 -8.24 -6.53 -13.73
C GLN A 197 -6.89 -6.46 -13.00
N MET A 198 -6.53 -5.30 -12.51
CA MET A 198 -5.31 -5.07 -11.73
C MET A 198 -5.47 -5.58 -10.30
N GLY A 199 -4.35 -5.93 -9.65
CA GLY A 199 -4.34 -6.17 -8.21
C GLY A 199 -4.52 -4.84 -7.46
N VAL A 200 -5.66 -4.68 -6.78
CA VAL A 200 -5.94 -3.47 -6.01
C VAL A 200 -5.53 -3.65 -4.56
N LEU A 201 -4.63 -2.80 -4.09
CA LEU A 201 -4.19 -2.73 -2.71
C LEU A 201 -4.82 -1.51 -2.03
N GLY A 202 -5.78 -1.75 -1.14
CA GLY A 202 -6.38 -0.67 -0.33
C GLY A 202 -5.48 -0.33 0.84
N MET A 203 -5.09 0.93 0.99
CA MET A 203 -4.30 1.40 2.13
C MET A 203 -5.03 2.47 2.92
N LYS A 204 -4.47 2.84 4.09
CA LYS A 204 -4.99 3.89 4.96
C LYS A 204 -6.47 3.69 5.35
N PRO A 205 -6.89 2.47 5.75
CA PRO A 205 -8.29 2.20 6.10
C PRO A 205 -8.79 3.05 7.27
N MET A 206 -7.87 3.56 8.11
CA MET A 206 -8.16 4.45 9.26
C MET A 206 -7.53 5.84 9.12
N GLY A 207 -6.96 6.19 7.96
CA GLY A 207 -6.36 7.50 7.70
C GLY A 207 -5.21 7.88 8.64
N ASP A 208 -4.37 6.92 9.07
CA ASP A 208 -3.57 6.93 10.29
C ASP A 208 -4.57 6.91 11.48
N PRO A 209 -4.59 7.74 12.53
CA PRO A 209 -5.70 7.71 13.47
C PRO A 209 -6.88 8.64 13.09
N PHE A 210 -6.73 9.54 12.11
CA PHE A 210 -7.61 10.70 11.91
C PHE A 210 -9.08 10.34 11.61
N ILE A 211 -9.34 9.19 10.98
CA ILE A 211 -10.71 8.73 10.76
C ILE A 211 -11.36 8.34 12.09
N LEU A 212 -10.61 7.69 12.99
CA LEU A 212 -11.11 7.30 14.30
C LEU A 212 -11.31 8.50 15.21
N ASP A 213 -10.49 9.55 15.07
CA ASP A 213 -10.64 10.82 15.82
C ASP A 213 -11.96 11.54 15.50
N SER A 214 -12.59 11.21 14.37
CA SER A 214 -13.95 11.72 14.06
C SER A 214 -15.04 11.16 14.98
N HIS A 215 -14.76 10.08 15.72
CA HIS A 215 -15.71 9.33 16.56
C HIS A 215 -16.97 8.85 15.83
N THR A 216 -16.96 8.83 14.49
CA THR A 216 -18.09 8.39 13.68
C THR A 216 -18.08 6.90 13.38
N VAL A 217 -16.90 6.27 13.41
CA VAL A 217 -16.71 4.85 13.08
C VAL A 217 -15.65 4.21 13.98
N SER A 218 -15.76 2.91 14.16
CA SER A 218 -14.76 2.07 14.84
C SER A 218 -13.72 1.52 13.85
N ALA A 219 -12.55 1.10 14.38
CA ALA A 219 -11.52 0.44 13.58
C ALA A 219 -12.04 -0.82 12.87
N ARG A 220 -12.92 -1.60 13.54
CA ARG A 220 -13.56 -2.80 12.96
C ARG A 220 -14.44 -2.46 11.76
N GLU A 221 -15.23 -1.40 11.86
CA GLU A 221 -16.07 -0.91 10.74
C GLU A 221 -15.20 -0.40 9.59
N CYS A 222 -14.12 0.35 9.87
CA CYS A 222 -13.17 0.81 8.85
C CYS A 222 -12.53 -0.34 8.07
N LEU A 223 -12.04 -1.38 8.77
CA LEU A 223 -11.47 -2.56 8.13
C LEU A 223 -12.51 -3.32 7.32
N ARG A 224 -13.70 -3.55 7.89
CA ARG A 224 -14.80 -4.24 7.19
C ARG A 224 -15.23 -3.48 5.94
N TYR A 225 -15.31 -2.13 6.01
CA TYR A 225 -15.60 -1.29 4.84
C TYR A 225 -14.56 -1.48 3.74
N ALA A 226 -13.28 -1.27 4.05
CA ALA A 226 -12.21 -1.37 3.08
C ALA A 226 -12.13 -2.77 2.45
N MET A 227 -12.25 -3.82 3.25
CA MET A 227 -12.29 -5.20 2.74
C MET A 227 -13.55 -5.54 1.93
N SER A 228 -14.65 -4.78 2.07
CA SER A 228 -15.88 -4.98 1.29
C SER A 228 -15.79 -4.41 -0.12
N LEU A 229 -14.81 -3.56 -0.40
CA LEU A 229 -14.53 -3.06 -1.74
C LEU A 229 -13.86 -4.16 -2.61
N PRO A 230 -13.87 -4.02 -3.94
CA PRO A 230 -13.22 -4.97 -4.84
C PRO A 230 -11.69 -4.85 -4.81
N VAL A 231 -11.10 -5.09 -3.64
CA VAL A 231 -9.67 -5.07 -3.38
C VAL A 231 -9.10 -6.48 -3.28
N SER A 232 -7.84 -6.67 -3.66
CA SER A 232 -7.11 -7.93 -3.43
C SER A 232 -6.69 -8.05 -1.96
N VAL A 233 -6.20 -6.95 -1.37
CA VAL A 233 -5.76 -6.88 0.01
C VAL A 233 -6.04 -5.51 0.61
N THR A 234 -6.38 -5.44 1.90
CA THR A 234 -6.43 -4.22 2.70
C THR A 234 -5.19 -4.16 3.58
N ILE A 235 -4.33 -3.17 3.36
CA ILE A 235 -3.10 -2.97 4.13
C ILE A 235 -3.43 -2.08 5.32
N THR A 236 -3.15 -2.57 6.53
CA THR A 236 -3.39 -1.83 7.77
C THR A 236 -2.13 -1.66 8.59
N GLY A 237 -2.04 -0.55 9.32
CA GLY A 237 -0.95 -0.27 10.26
C GLY A 237 -1.10 -1.11 11.53
N ILE A 238 -0.01 -1.78 11.91
CA ILE A 238 0.03 -2.64 13.11
C ILE A 238 1.32 -2.32 13.88
N ASP A 239 1.19 -1.77 15.07
CA ASP A 239 2.32 -1.43 15.96
C ASP A 239 2.25 -2.13 17.32
N SER A 240 1.23 -2.96 17.54
CA SER A 240 1.07 -3.75 18.75
C SER A 240 0.40 -5.10 18.48
N VAL A 241 0.62 -6.06 19.38
CA VAL A 241 -0.02 -7.39 19.31
C VAL A 241 -1.54 -7.27 19.42
N ALA A 242 -2.05 -6.33 20.21
CA ALA A 242 -3.49 -6.13 20.37
C ALA A 242 -4.15 -5.66 19.05
N ILE A 243 -3.51 -4.74 18.33
CA ILE A 243 -3.98 -4.29 17.00
C ILE A 243 -3.90 -5.45 15.99
N LEU A 244 -2.83 -6.26 16.02
CA LEU A 244 -2.74 -7.45 15.17
C LEU A 244 -3.89 -8.43 15.44
N GLN A 245 -4.18 -8.72 16.72
CA GLN A 245 -5.28 -9.62 17.10
C GLN A 245 -6.63 -9.09 16.61
N GLN A 246 -6.89 -7.78 16.78
CA GLN A 246 -8.11 -7.16 16.25
C GLN A 246 -8.21 -7.31 14.74
N ALA A 247 -7.12 -7.08 14.00
CA ALA A 247 -7.09 -7.22 12.55
C ALA A 247 -7.36 -8.67 12.11
N LEU A 248 -6.76 -9.65 12.79
CA LEU A 248 -6.98 -11.08 12.56
C LEU A 248 -8.44 -11.47 12.82
N GLU A 249 -9.01 -11.04 13.95
CA GLU A 249 -10.42 -11.31 14.27
C GLU A 249 -11.38 -10.77 13.20
N VAL A 250 -11.13 -9.55 12.72
CA VAL A 250 -11.95 -8.94 11.66
C VAL A 250 -11.81 -9.71 10.35
N ALA A 251 -10.59 -10.13 9.99
CA ALA A 251 -10.34 -10.85 8.74
C ALA A 251 -10.91 -12.29 8.76
N ASP A 252 -10.79 -12.99 9.88
CA ASP A 252 -11.30 -14.37 10.04
C ASP A 252 -12.83 -14.40 10.00
N ASN A 253 -13.48 -13.44 10.65
CA ASN A 253 -14.94 -13.29 10.69
C ASN A 253 -15.48 -12.35 9.62
N PHE A 254 -14.70 -12.07 8.58
CA PHE A 254 -15.09 -11.12 7.55
C PHE A 254 -16.32 -11.59 6.78
N GLU A 255 -17.36 -10.77 6.83
CA GLU A 255 -18.52 -10.81 5.94
C GLU A 255 -18.64 -9.43 5.25
N PRO A 256 -18.81 -9.38 3.92
CA PRO A 256 -18.98 -8.13 3.21
C PRO A 256 -20.15 -7.30 3.77
N LEU A 257 -20.02 -5.98 3.71
CA LEU A 257 -21.15 -5.10 4.04
C LEU A 257 -22.29 -5.30 3.06
N THR A 258 -23.50 -5.43 3.58
CA THR A 258 -24.70 -5.30 2.76
C THR A 258 -24.84 -3.87 2.22
N PRO A 259 -25.60 -3.65 1.12
CA PRO A 259 -25.85 -2.30 0.60
C PRO A 259 -26.42 -1.35 1.67
N GLN A 260 -27.28 -1.86 2.56
CA GLN A 260 -27.89 -1.09 3.64
C GLN A 260 -26.88 -0.69 4.72
N GLU A 261 -26.03 -1.64 5.16
CA GLU A 261 -24.96 -1.36 6.13
C GLU A 261 -23.97 -0.34 5.57
N ARG A 262 -23.57 -0.50 4.28
CA ARG A 262 -22.68 0.44 3.61
C ARG A 262 -23.30 1.83 3.53
N ALA A 263 -24.57 1.95 3.12
CA ALA A 263 -25.28 3.23 3.06
C ALA A 263 -25.38 3.90 4.44
N ALA A 264 -25.65 3.14 5.51
CA ALA A 264 -25.71 3.64 6.87
C ALA A 264 -24.33 4.17 7.36
N LEU A 265 -23.23 3.45 7.06
CA LEU A 265 -21.87 3.90 7.37
C LEU A 265 -21.55 5.20 6.64
N LEU A 266 -21.81 5.27 5.35
CA LEU A 266 -21.57 6.47 4.54
C LEU A 266 -22.41 7.67 5.01
N ALA A 267 -23.69 7.48 5.35
CA ALA A 267 -24.52 8.54 5.90
C ALA A 267 -23.97 9.10 7.22
N ARG A 268 -23.43 8.22 8.09
CA ARG A 268 -22.86 8.60 9.38
C ARG A 268 -21.56 9.36 9.27
N THR A 269 -20.74 9.07 8.22
CA THR A 269 -19.42 9.67 8.01
C THR A 269 -19.44 10.91 7.10
N ALA A 270 -20.55 11.19 6.41
CA ALA A 270 -20.63 12.22 5.38
C ALA A 270 -20.17 13.60 5.87
N GLN A 271 -20.62 14.05 7.04
CA GLN A 271 -20.26 15.36 7.59
C GLN A 271 -18.76 15.43 7.97
N ALA A 272 -18.22 14.38 8.60
CA ALA A 272 -16.82 14.34 9.01
C ALA A 272 -15.85 14.23 7.81
N ALA A 273 -16.34 13.81 6.64
CA ALA A 273 -15.55 13.62 5.44
C ALA A 273 -15.61 14.80 4.45
N GLU A 274 -16.50 15.79 4.67
CA GLU A 274 -16.87 16.80 3.69
C GLU A 274 -15.70 17.61 3.13
N ASN A 275 -14.70 17.93 3.95
CA ASN A 275 -13.56 18.79 3.61
C ASN A 275 -12.21 18.04 3.54
N GLY A 276 -12.21 16.70 3.70
CA GLY A 276 -11.00 15.88 3.66
C GLY A 276 -10.12 15.94 4.92
N GLU A 277 -10.55 16.61 6.00
CA GLU A 277 -9.74 16.75 7.23
C GLU A 277 -9.39 15.40 7.89
N SER A 278 -10.27 14.40 7.75
CA SER A 278 -10.01 13.03 8.20
C SER A 278 -9.03 12.26 7.28
N GLU A 279 -8.69 12.83 6.12
CA GLU A 279 -7.77 12.28 5.13
C GLU A 279 -6.64 13.27 4.83
N ARG A 280 -5.88 13.64 5.86
CA ARG A 280 -4.84 14.70 5.81
C ARG A 280 -3.83 14.53 4.69
N TYR A 281 -3.60 13.32 4.22
CA TYR A 281 -2.73 13.04 3.07
C TYR A 281 -3.27 13.64 1.75
N LYS A 282 -4.59 13.93 1.63
CA LYS A 282 -5.16 14.61 0.46
C LYS A 282 -4.99 16.13 0.53
N VAL A 283 -5.11 16.72 1.73
CA VAL A 283 -5.25 18.18 1.92
C VAL A 283 -4.03 18.87 2.54
N SER A 284 -2.98 18.13 2.91
CA SER A 284 -1.76 18.70 3.50
C SER A 284 -0.52 17.95 2.99
N GLN A 285 0.67 18.47 3.31
CA GLN A 285 1.95 17.81 2.97
C GLN A 285 2.44 16.84 4.05
N HIS A 286 1.64 16.55 5.05
CA HIS A 286 2.06 15.77 6.22
C HIS A 286 2.61 14.38 5.88
N PHE A 287 2.14 13.78 4.79
CA PHE A 287 2.55 12.44 4.33
C PHE A 287 3.33 12.48 3.00
N ASP A 288 3.76 13.64 2.55
CA ASP A 288 4.43 13.83 1.27
C ASP A 288 5.95 13.79 1.47
N SER A 289 6.52 12.61 1.76
CA SER A 289 7.96 12.44 2.02
C SER A 289 8.82 12.96 0.88
N THR A 290 8.44 12.70 -0.38
CA THR A 290 9.15 13.19 -1.56
C THR A 290 9.03 14.70 -1.79
N ALA A 291 8.08 15.39 -1.16
CA ALA A 291 8.02 16.85 -1.16
C ALA A 291 8.97 17.45 -0.10
N LEU A 292 9.19 16.74 1.00
CA LEU A 292 10.14 17.12 2.05
C LEU A 292 11.58 16.76 1.65
N HIS A 293 11.75 15.72 0.84
CA HIS A 293 13.03 15.17 0.39
C HIS A 293 13.06 15.04 -1.15
N PRO A 294 13.03 16.15 -1.91
CA PRO A 294 13.01 16.11 -3.37
C PRO A 294 14.27 15.48 -3.98
N GLU A 295 15.39 15.44 -3.25
CA GLU A 295 16.63 14.77 -3.64
C GLU A 295 16.47 13.25 -3.81
N TRP A 296 15.48 12.62 -3.19
CA TRP A 296 15.22 11.18 -3.35
C TRP A 296 14.72 10.83 -4.74
N LEU A 297 14.16 11.80 -5.46
CA LEU A 297 13.64 11.59 -6.81
C LEU A 297 14.76 11.42 -7.86
N GLY A 298 15.94 11.94 -7.62
CA GLY A 298 17.09 11.87 -8.53
C GLY A 298 17.06 12.88 -9.66
#